data_f7ec04cb2309869c927f977b3912f20f
#
_entry.id   f7ec04cb2309869c927f977b3912f20f
#
_cell.length_a   1.000
_cell.length_b   1.000
_cell.length_c   1.000
_cell.angle_alpha   90.00
_cell.angle_beta   90.00
_cell.angle_gamma   90.00
#
_symmetry.space_group_name_H-M   'P 1'
#
loop_
_entity.id
_entity.type
_entity.pdbx_description
1 polymer ?
#
loop_
_entity_poly.entity_id
_entity_poly.type
_entity_poly.pdbx_seq_one_letter_code
_entity_poly.pdbx_strand_id
1 'polypeptide(L)'
;MTELMDYDEAARRFDPVLGIEVHVELGTKTKMFDAAPNAFGGDPNTFVTPVSLGLPGSLPVVNHKAVEYAIKIGLALNCEIAEYCRFARKNYFYPDLTKAFQTSQSDEPIAHDGYVDVELEDGTMFRVQIERAHMEEDAGKNTHIGGADGRIQGADHSLVDYNRAGVPLVEIVTRPIEGAGERAPEVAAAYVQALRDIFRALDVSEARMERGNVRADINVSLRPTPESPLGTRTETKNVNSFRGIASAVRYEMQRQAQILTDGGTILQETRHYHEEDGSTSSGREKSDSEDYRYFPEPDLVPIRPDRAWVEELRASLPELPVAKRRRLRSEWGYADMEMRDVINAGALELIEATVAAGCDPASARKWWMGEISRRAKEREVSRFRRPSFRLR
;
A
#
# COMPACT_ATOMS: atom_id res chain seq x y z
N MET A 1 5.28 -31.81 0.59
CA MET A 1 5.25 -30.51 1.31
C MET A 1 6.45 -30.49 2.22
N THR A 2 7.31 -29.50 2.14
CA THR A 2 8.44 -29.32 3.06
C THR A 2 7.82 -29.10 4.44
N GLU A 3 8.24 -29.85 5.44
CA GLU A 3 7.82 -29.63 6.82
C GLU A 3 8.29 -28.23 7.23
N LEU A 4 7.40 -27.41 7.77
CA LEU A 4 7.72 -26.05 8.20
C LEU A 4 8.19 -26.10 9.65
N MET A 5 9.20 -25.31 9.99
CA MET A 5 9.57 -25.08 11.38
C MET A 5 8.40 -24.48 12.17
N ASP A 6 8.26 -24.83 13.44
CA ASP A 6 7.34 -24.13 14.32
C ASP A 6 7.67 -22.63 14.38
N TYR A 7 6.65 -21.78 14.42
CA TYR A 7 6.84 -20.34 14.35
C TYR A 7 7.64 -19.78 15.53
N ASP A 8 7.34 -20.21 16.74
CA ASP A 8 8.01 -19.71 17.94
C ASP A 8 9.46 -20.18 17.99
N GLU A 9 9.74 -21.36 17.43
CA GLU A 9 11.10 -21.85 17.25
C GLU A 9 11.84 -21.03 16.20
N ALA A 10 11.24 -20.75 15.05
CA ALA A 10 11.82 -19.93 14.00
C ALA A 10 12.18 -18.51 14.50
N ALA A 11 11.26 -17.88 15.23
CA ALA A 11 11.45 -16.54 15.78
C ALA A 11 12.52 -16.48 16.90
N ARG A 12 12.70 -17.58 17.64
CA ARG A 12 13.78 -17.67 18.63
C ARG A 12 15.17 -17.89 18.03
N ARG A 13 15.24 -18.58 16.88
CA ARG A 13 16.51 -18.98 16.26
C ARG A 13 17.07 -17.97 15.27
N PHE A 14 16.20 -17.17 14.70
CA PHE A 14 16.57 -16.23 13.65
C PHE A 14 15.95 -14.85 13.88
N ASP A 15 16.69 -13.82 13.48
CA ASP A 15 16.20 -12.43 13.46
C ASP A 15 15.62 -12.11 12.08
N PRO A 16 14.31 -11.80 11.97
CA PRO A 16 13.68 -11.43 10.70
C PRO A 16 13.97 -9.98 10.34
N VAL A 17 14.24 -9.74 9.06
CA VAL A 17 14.29 -8.42 8.47
C VAL A 17 13.28 -8.34 7.34
N LEU A 18 12.43 -7.32 7.38
CA LEU A 18 11.40 -7.10 6.37
C LEU A 18 11.74 -5.90 5.50
N GLY A 19 11.27 -5.93 4.25
CA GLY A 19 11.18 -4.77 3.37
C GLY A 19 9.78 -4.75 2.77
N ILE A 20 9.09 -3.61 2.81
CA ILE A 20 7.72 -3.53 2.32
C ILE A 20 7.62 -2.41 1.30
N GLU A 21 7.06 -2.75 0.13
CA GLU A 21 6.75 -1.84 -0.94
C GLU A 21 5.22 -1.74 -1.04
N VAL A 22 4.68 -0.53 -0.93
CA VAL A 22 3.23 -0.32 -0.98
C VAL A 22 2.90 0.63 -2.12
N HIS A 23 2.07 0.16 -3.05
CA HIS A 23 1.53 0.94 -4.14
C HIS A 23 0.13 1.42 -3.80
N VAL A 24 -0.16 2.69 -4.02
CA VAL A 24 -1.48 3.27 -3.87
C VAL A 24 -1.92 3.99 -5.15
N GLU A 25 -3.08 3.59 -5.69
CA GLU A 25 -3.73 4.32 -6.78
C GLU A 25 -4.35 5.61 -6.25
N LEU A 26 -4.02 6.73 -6.89
CA LEU A 26 -4.52 8.05 -6.49
C LEU A 26 -5.91 8.32 -7.07
N GLY A 27 -6.80 8.87 -6.26
CA GLY A 27 -8.18 9.22 -6.61
C GLY A 27 -8.30 10.51 -7.43
N THR A 28 -7.44 10.71 -8.43
CA THR A 28 -7.53 11.84 -9.35
C THR A 28 -8.66 11.65 -10.35
N LYS A 29 -9.13 12.73 -10.98
CA LYS A 29 -10.18 12.65 -12.01
C LYS A 29 -9.68 12.13 -13.35
N THR A 30 -8.41 12.35 -13.63
CA THR A 30 -7.74 11.97 -14.87
C THR A 30 -6.46 11.20 -14.59
N LYS A 31 -5.92 10.54 -15.58
CA LYS A 31 -4.69 9.76 -15.50
C LYS A 31 -3.47 10.62 -15.20
N MET A 32 -2.32 9.94 -15.01
CA MET A 32 -1.07 10.60 -14.57
C MET A 32 -0.52 11.56 -15.60
N PHE A 33 -0.60 11.21 -16.89
CA PHE A 33 0.06 11.95 -17.97
C PHE A 33 -0.88 12.38 -19.09
N ASP A 34 -2.18 12.17 -18.94
CA ASP A 34 -3.18 12.55 -19.95
C ASP A 34 -4.55 12.85 -19.34
N ALA A 35 -5.48 13.29 -20.19
CA ALA A 35 -6.83 13.66 -19.79
C ALA A 35 -7.85 12.51 -19.81
N ALA A 36 -7.42 11.25 -20.05
CA ALA A 36 -8.32 10.11 -19.96
C ALA A 36 -8.91 10.00 -18.56
N PRO A 37 -10.17 9.58 -18.42
CA PRO A 37 -10.78 9.40 -17.11
C PRO A 37 -10.03 8.38 -16.26
N ASN A 38 -9.81 8.70 -14.99
CA ASN A 38 -9.41 7.75 -13.97
C ASN A 38 -10.67 7.28 -13.22
N ALA A 39 -11.29 6.21 -13.73
CA ALA A 39 -12.54 5.70 -13.21
C ALA A 39 -12.56 4.16 -13.25
N PHE A 40 -13.34 3.56 -12.36
CA PHE A 40 -13.52 2.12 -12.28
C PHE A 40 -14.81 1.70 -12.99
N GLY A 41 -14.78 0.53 -13.67
CA GLY A 41 -16.00 -0.15 -14.15
C GLY A 41 -16.55 0.33 -15.50
N GLY A 42 -15.73 0.95 -16.35
CA GLY A 42 -16.07 1.20 -17.75
C GLY A 42 -15.90 -0.04 -18.64
N ASP A 43 -16.45 0.04 -19.85
CA ASP A 43 -16.16 -0.99 -20.87
C ASP A 43 -14.65 -1.05 -21.16
N PRO A 44 -14.09 -2.22 -21.44
CA PRO A 44 -12.66 -2.37 -21.69
C PRO A 44 -12.15 -1.43 -22.80
N ASN A 45 -10.99 -0.83 -22.58
CA ASN A 45 -10.31 0.06 -23.53
C ASN A 45 -11.09 1.32 -23.94
N THR A 46 -11.98 1.83 -23.07
CA THR A 46 -12.73 3.07 -23.32
C THR A 46 -12.15 4.30 -22.63
N PHE A 47 -11.37 4.13 -21.57
CA PHE A 47 -10.70 5.22 -20.84
C PHE A 47 -9.26 5.38 -21.33
N VAL A 48 -9.09 5.65 -22.61
CA VAL A 48 -7.78 5.73 -23.26
C VAL A 48 -7.66 6.98 -24.13
N THR A 49 -6.45 7.48 -24.26
CA THR A 49 -6.04 8.56 -25.18
C THR A 49 -4.84 8.09 -26.00
N PRO A 50 -4.42 8.83 -27.02
CA PRO A 50 -3.17 8.53 -27.73
C PRO A 50 -1.95 8.42 -26.80
N VAL A 51 -1.91 9.18 -25.69
CA VAL A 51 -0.81 9.12 -24.71
C VAL A 51 -0.85 7.81 -23.94
N SER A 52 -2.00 7.46 -23.34
CA SER A 52 -2.11 6.19 -22.60
C SER A 52 -1.95 4.94 -23.48
N LEU A 53 -2.21 5.06 -24.79
CA LEU A 53 -1.94 4.00 -25.76
C LEU A 53 -0.50 3.99 -26.28
N GLY A 54 0.33 4.95 -25.91
CA GLY A 54 1.72 5.04 -26.38
C GLY A 54 1.84 5.30 -27.87
N LEU A 55 0.88 6.01 -28.50
CA LEU A 55 0.93 6.26 -29.93
C LEU A 55 2.06 7.21 -30.30
N PRO A 56 2.73 6.98 -31.45
CA PRO A 56 3.82 7.85 -31.90
C PRO A 56 3.41 9.31 -32.02
N GLY A 57 4.25 10.23 -31.49
CA GLY A 57 4.03 11.67 -31.53
C GLY A 57 3.12 12.23 -30.45
N SER A 58 2.54 11.40 -29.58
CA SER A 58 1.82 11.87 -28.40
C SER A 58 2.80 12.20 -27.27
N LEU A 59 2.57 13.32 -26.57
CA LEU A 59 3.44 13.78 -25.49
C LEU A 59 2.68 13.78 -24.15
N PRO A 60 3.31 13.33 -23.06
CA PRO A 60 2.73 13.30 -21.73
C PRO A 60 2.69 14.70 -21.11
N VAL A 61 1.72 14.93 -20.21
CA VAL A 61 1.65 16.11 -19.34
C VAL A 61 1.30 15.69 -17.93
N VAL A 62 2.13 16.06 -16.95
CA VAL A 62 1.95 15.66 -15.55
C VAL A 62 0.65 16.20 -14.96
N ASN A 63 -0.10 15.32 -14.31
CA ASN A 63 -1.29 15.68 -13.55
C ASN A 63 -0.92 16.42 -12.26
N HIS A 64 -1.20 17.71 -12.19
CA HIS A 64 -0.90 18.55 -11.01
C HIS A 64 -1.53 18.01 -9.72
N LYS A 65 -2.75 17.43 -9.80
CA LYS A 65 -3.42 16.88 -8.62
C LYS A 65 -2.73 15.61 -8.10
N ALA A 66 -2.13 14.82 -8.98
CA ALA A 66 -1.32 13.67 -8.57
C ALA A 66 -0.06 14.12 -7.82
N VAL A 67 0.61 15.20 -8.29
CA VAL A 67 1.75 15.80 -7.57
C VAL A 67 1.32 16.31 -6.20
N GLU A 68 0.21 17.05 -6.11
CA GLU A 68 -0.34 17.50 -4.82
C GLU A 68 -0.57 16.33 -3.85
N TYR A 69 -1.18 15.25 -4.34
CA TYR A 69 -1.45 14.08 -3.52
C TYR A 69 -0.16 13.37 -3.08
N ALA A 70 0.82 13.26 -3.96
CA ALA A 70 2.12 12.67 -3.63
C ALA A 70 2.85 13.48 -2.55
N ILE A 71 2.83 14.81 -2.63
CA ILE A 71 3.38 15.69 -1.59
C ILE A 71 2.64 15.50 -0.26
N LYS A 72 1.30 15.48 -0.25
CA LYS A 72 0.51 15.22 0.96
C LYS A 72 0.84 13.88 1.60
N ILE A 73 1.01 12.83 0.79
CA ILE A 73 1.45 11.52 1.27
C ILE A 73 2.83 11.63 1.90
N GLY A 74 3.81 12.20 1.19
CA GLY A 74 5.17 12.38 1.73
C GLY A 74 5.18 13.13 3.06
N LEU A 75 4.43 14.24 3.17
CA LEU A 75 4.30 15.01 4.39
C LEU A 75 3.67 14.22 5.55
N ALA A 76 2.63 13.43 5.27
CA ALA A 76 1.98 12.58 6.25
C ALA A 76 2.86 11.41 6.72
N LEU A 77 3.80 10.98 5.89
CA LEU A 77 4.82 9.98 6.19
C LEU A 77 6.08 10.59 6.82
N ASN A 78 6.04 11.86 7.23
CA ASN A 78 7.18 12.59 7.79
C ASN A 78 8.42 12.60 6.87
N CYS A 79 8.22 12.51 5.56
CA CYS A 79 9.29 12.59 4.59
C CYS A 79 9.76 14.04 4.36
N GLU A 80 10.99 14.17 3.90
CA GLU A 80 11.47 15.38 3.26
C GLU A 80 10.90 15.44 1.84
N ILE A 81 10.35 16.60 1.45
CA ILE A 81 9.87 16.83 0.09
C ILE A 81 11.02 17.40 -0.74
N ALA A 82 11.33 16.74 -1.84
CA ALA A 82 12.43 17.14 -2.71
C ALA A 82 12.19 18.52 -3.33
N GLU A 83 13.22 19.39 -3.31
CA GLU A 83 13.19 20.70 -4.01
C GLU A 83 13.22 20.53 -5.54
N TYR A 84 13.63 19.35 -5.99
CA TYR A 84 13.73 18.97 -7.39
C TYR A 84 13.51 17.46 -7.50
N CYS A 85 12.62 17.06 -8.39
CA CYS A 85 12.47 15.67 -8.76
C CYS A 85 12.14 15.53 -10.24
N ARG A 86 12.38 14.37 -10.81
CA ARG A 86 12.06 14.10 -12.21
C ARG A 86 11.62 12.67 -12.42
N PHE A 87 10.92 12.46 -13.50
CA PHE A 87 10.57 11.12 -13.95
C PHE A 87 11.72 10.48 -14.74
N ALA A 88 11.74 9.16 -14.69
CA ALA A 88 12.62 8.30 -15.46
C ALA A 88 11.82 7.22 -16.17
N ARG A 89 12.37 6.67 -17.24
CA ARG A 89 11.80 5.51 -17.92
C ARG A 89 12.39 4.23 -17.34
N LYS A 90 11.51 3.37 -16.81
CA LYS A 90 11.81 1.98 -16.44
C LYS A 90 11.51 1.11 -17.65
N ASN A 91 12.56 0.70 -18.39
CA ASN A 91 12.38 0.05 -19.67
C ASN A 91 12.22 -1.46 -19.50
N TYR A 92 11.07 -1.98 -19.86
CA TYR A 92 10.80 -3.40 -20.00
C TYR A 92 9.59 -3.61 -20.92
N PHE A 93 9.52 -4.75 -21.57
CA PHE A 93 8.40 -5.07 -22.45
C PHE A 93 7.42 -6.00 -21.75
N TYR A 94 6.15 -5.58 -21.71
CA TYR A 94 5.03 -6.42 -21.32
C TYR A 94 3.76 -6.01 -22.09
N PRO A 95 2.82 -6.92 -22.41
CA PRO A 95 1.65 -6.59 -23.24
C PRO A 95 0.74 -5.50 -22.68
N ASP A 96 0.67 -5.33 -21.37
CA ASP A 96 -0.11 -4.30 -20.68
C ASP A 96 0.61 -2.95 -20.55
N LEU A 97 1.85 -2.88 -21.02
CA LEU A 97 2.69 -1.68 -21.01
C LEU A 97 2.81 -1.11 -22.41
N THR A 98 1.89 -0.22 -22.78
CA THR A 98 1.71 0.28 -24.14
C THR A 98 2.95 0.95 -24.75
N LYS A 99 3.77 1.60 -23.92
CA LYS A 99 4.96 2.35 -24.31
C LYS A 99 6.24 1.50 -24.29
N ALA A 100 6.18 0.24 -23.85
CA ALA A 100 7.32 -0.62 -23.54
C ALA A 100 8.25 -0.05 -22.44
N PHE A 101 7.78 0.92 -21.67
CA PHE A 101 8.40 1.44 -20.45
C PHE A 101 7.33 1.95 -19.49
N GLN A 102 7.62 1.92 -18.22
CA GLN A 102 6.85 2.58 -17.18
C GLN A 102 7.53 3.90 -16.83
N THR A 103 6.75 4.99 -16.78
CA THR A 103 7.24 6.27 -16.28
C THR A 103 7.14 6.26 -14.76
N SER A 104 8.29 6.38 -14.11
CA SER A 104 8.44 6.28 -12.66
C SER A 104 9.47 7.30 -12.16
N GLN A 105 9.77 7.32 -10.88
CA GLN A 105 10.88 8.08 -10.30
C GLN A 105 11.84 7.09 -9.63
N SER A 106 13.10 7.01 -10.07
CA SER A 106 14.08 6.07 -9.54
C SER A 106 14.98 6.73 -8.49
N ASP A 107 15.88 7.57 -8.94
CA ASP A 107 16.95 8.20 -8.17
C ASP A 107 16.59 9.59 -7.63
N GLU A 108 15.53 10.20 -8.14
CA GLU A 108 15.08 11.54 -7.76
C GLU A 108 13.57 11.53 -7.40
N PRO A 109 13.20 10.85 -6.28
CA PRO A 109 11.81 10.76 -5.85
C PRO A 109 11.28 12.09 -5.33
N ILE A 110 9.95 12.26 -5.32
CA ILE A 110 9.30 13.47 -4.78
C ILE A 110 9.44 13.58 -3.26
N ALA A 111 9.57 12.44 -2.55
CA ALA A 111 9.68 12.42 -1.09
C ALA A 111 10.61 11.29 -0.63
N HIS A 112 11.38 11.52 0.42
CA HIS A 112 12.37 10.57 0.94
C HIS A 112 12.60 10.75 2.46
N ASP A 113 13.31 9.81 3.07
CA ASP A 113 13.79 9.87 4.46
C ASP A 113 12.69 10.17 5.49
N GLY A 114 11.60 9.41 5.42
CA GLY A 114 10.47 9.54 6.32
C GLY A 114 10.35 8.43 7.35
N TYR A 115 9.22 8.43 8.06
CA TYR A 115 8.85 7.35 8.96
C TYR A 115 7.34 7.33 9.24
N VAL A 116 6.86 6.17 9.66
CA VAL A 116 5.50 5.99 10.19
C VAL A 116 5.58 5.27 11.53
N ASP A 117 4.97 5.85 12.55
CA ASP A 117 4.77 5.18 13.84
C ASP A 117 3.47 4.37 13.77
N VAL A 118 3.57 3.05 13.89
CA VAL A 118 2.44 2.13 13.88
C VAL A 118 2.12 1.66 15.29
N GLU A 119 0.84 1.53 15.61
CA GLU A 119 0.37 1.02 16.89
C GLU A 119 0.03 -0.46 16.75
N LEU A 120 0.68 -1.30 17.54
CA LEU A 120 0.48 -2.74 17.55
C LEU A 120 -0.73 -3.10 18.44
N GLU A 121 -1.16 -4.36 18.42
CA GLU A 121 -2.39 -4.79 19.11
C GLU A 121 -2.39 -4.55 20.63
N ASP A 122 -1.23 -4.56 21.26
CA ASP A 122 -1.06 -4.29 22.69
C ASP A 122 -0.86 -2.80 23.01
N GLY A 123 -0.93 -1.92 22.00
CA GLY A 123 -0.69 -0.47 22.14
C GLY A 123 0.79 -0.07 22.05
N THR A 124 1.70 -1.01 21.86
CA THR A 124 3.13 -0.71 21.64
C THR A 124 3.29 0.03 20.32
N MET A 125 4.13 1.06 20.32
CA MET A 125 4.48 1.81 19.11
C MET A 125 5.73 1.20 18.47
N PHE A 126 5.66 0.99 17.17
CA PHE A 126 6.80 0.56 16.37
C PHE A 126 7.04 1.55 15.23
N ARG A 127 8.29 2.01 15.06
CA ARG A 127 8.64 2.95 14.00
C ARG A 127 9.16 2.23 12.77
N VAL A 128 8.47 2.43 11.65
CA VAL A 128 8.90 1.97 10.32
C VAL A 128 9.51 3.13 9.56
N GLN A 129 10.78 2.99 9.16
CA GLN A 129 11.49 4.00 8.37
C GLN A 129 11.10 3.89 6.90
N ILE A 130 10.83 5.03 6.29
CA ILE A 130 10.54 5.16 4.86
C ILE A 130 11.81 5.59 4.14
N GLU A 131 12.21 4.86 3.12
CA GLU A 131 13.31 5.26 2.26
C GLU A 131 12.85 6.35 1.29
N ARG A 132 11.75 6.08 0.57
CA ARG A 132 11.18 7.01 -0.39
C ARG A 132 9.69 6.79 -0.62
N ALA A 133 9.04 7.82 -1.10
CA ALA A 133 7.74 7.75 -1.76
C ALA A 133 7.86 8.45 -3.11
N HIS A 134 7.53 7.75 -4.18
CA HIS A 134 7.70 8.25 -5.53
C HIS A 134 6.47 8.02 -6.40
N MET A 135 6.31 8.86 -7.41
CA MET A 135 5.20 8.79 -8.34
C MET A 135 5.51 7.88 -9.52
N GLU A 136 4.51 7.17 -9.98
CA GLU A 136 4.56 6.35 -11.19
C GLU A 136 3.17 6.20 -11.82
N GLU A 137 3.10 5.52 -12.95
CA GLU A 137 1.85 5.17 -13.61
C GLU A 137 1.61 3.66 -13.52
N ASP A 138 0.34 3.23 -13.43
CA ASP A 138 -0.02 1.82 -13.49
C ASP A 138 0.00 1.29 -14.93
N ALA A 139 0.22 -0.01 -15.07
CA ALA A 139 0.08 -0.74 -16.32
C ALA A 139 -1.39 -1.10 -16.60
N GLY A 140 -1.70 -1.58 -17.79
CA GLY A 140 -3.00 -2.16 -18.11
C GLY A 140 -3.31 -3.40 -17.28
N LYS A 141 -4.48 -3.96 -17.50
CA LYS A 141 -4.91 -5.21 -16.84
C LYS A 141 -4.83 -6.36 -17.82
N ASN A 142 -4.09 -7.41 -17.45
CA ASN A 142 -4.09 -8.67 -18.16
C ASN A 142 -5.10 -9.65 -17.55
N THR A 143 -5.90 -10.30 -18.40
CA THR A 143 -6.78 -11.40 -18.00
C THR A 143 -6.42 -12.61 -18.83
N HIS A 144 -5.92 -13.67 -18.18
CA HIS A 144 -5.52 -14.91 -18.83
C HIS A 144 -6.71 -15.86 -18.94
N ILE A 145 -7.01 -16.34 -20.15
CA ILE A 145 -8.14 -17.21 -20.45
C ILE A 145 -7.62 -18.63 -20.69
N GLY A 146 -8.29 -19.62 -20.08
CA GLY A 146 -7.94 -21.04 -20.22
C GLY A 146 -6.83 -21.53 -19.29
N GLY A 147 -6.09 -20.63 -18.60
CA GLY A 147 -5.06 -21.00 -17.63
C GLY A 147 -5.63 -21.45 -16.28
N ALA A 148 -4.92 -22.33 -15.58
CA ALA A 148 -5.23 -22.66 -14.20
C ALA A 148 -5.00 -21.42 -13.30
N ASP A 149 -5.95 -21.10 -12.43
CA ASP A 149 -5.85 -20.02 -11.43
C ASP A 149 -5.61 -18.61 -12.00
N GLY A 150 -6.02 -18.35 -13.25
CA GLY A 150 -5.83 -17.04 -13.89
C GLY A 150 -4.37 -16.70 -14.21
N ARG A 151 -3.47 -17.68 -14.20
CA ARG A 151 -2.05 -17.53 -14.55
C ARG A 151 -1.84 -17.65 -16.06
N ILE A 152 -0.73 -17.06 -16.54
CA ILE A 152 -0.32 -17.16 -17.94
C ILE A 152 0.05 -18.58 -18.36
N GLN A 153 0.52 -19.41 -17.43
CA GLN A 153 0.87 -20.81 -17.71
C GLN A 153 -0.38 -21.61 -18.04
N GLY A 154 -0.39 -22.19 -19.25
CA GLY A 154 -1.52 -22.94 -19.77
C GLY A 154 -2.68 -22.08 -20.26
N ALA A 155 -2.53 -20.77 -20.33
CA ALA A 155 -3.54 -19.91 -20.91
C ALA A 155 -3.52 -19.99 -22.45
N ASP A 156 -4.72 -20.06 -23.05
CA ASP A 156 -4.86 -20.06 -24.52
C ASP A 156 -4.54 -18.69 -25.10
N HIS A 157 -4.95 -17.63 -24.42
CA HIS A 157 -4.70 -16.23 -24.77
C HIS A 157 -4.89 -15.30 -23.58
N SER A 158 -4.49 -14.04 -23.75
CA SER A 158 -4.69 -12.99 -22.77
C SER A 158 -5.48 -11.84 -23.38
N LEU A 159 -6.45 -11.33 -22.61
CA LEU A 159 -7.15 -10.09 -22.92
C LEU A 159 -6.48 -8.94 -22.16
N VAL A 160 -6.20 -7.85 -22.86
CA VAL A 160 -5.55 -6.67 -22.28
C VAL A 160 -6.54 -5.52 -22.24
N ASP A 161 -6.76 -4.96 -21.05
CA ASP A 161 -7.59 -3.78 -20.85
C ASP A 161 -6.69 -2.60 -20.41
N TYR A 162 -6.60 -1.58 -21.25
CA TYR A 162 -5.78 -0.39 -21.01
C TYR A 162 -6.52 0.71 -20.21
N ASN A 163 -7.73 0.47 -19.71
CA ASN A 163 -8.42 1.45 -18.87
C ASN A 163 -7.59 1.81 -17.63
N ARG A 164 -6.83 0.85 -17.08
CA ARG A 164 -5.93 1.10 -15.95
C ARG A 164 -4.58 1.72 -16.36
N ALA A 165 -4.10 1.49 -17.58
CA ALA A 165 -2.82 2.03 -18.04
C ALA A 165 -2.78 3.55 -17.88
N GLY A 166 -1.76 4.07 -17.18
CA GLY A 166 -1.59 5.48 -16.87
C GLY A 166 -2.35 5.98 -15.64
N VAL A 167 -3.01 5.11 -14.86
CA VAL A 167 -3.58 5.50 -13.56
C VAL A 167 -2.46 5.97 -12.64
N PRO A 168 -2.60 7.14 -11.96
CA PRO A 168 -1.56 7.64 -11.08
C PRO A 168 -1.35 6.74 -9.87
N LEU A 169 -0.10 6.37 -9.63
CA LEU A 169 0.35 5.61 -8.46
C LEU A 169 1.36 6.39 -7.63
N VAL A 170 1.40 6.09 -6.34
CA VAL A 170 2.55 6.36 -5.48
C VAL A 170 3.02 5.04 -4.91
N GLU A 171 4.31 4.76 -5.06
CA GLU A 171 4.99 3.65 -4.41
C GLU A 171 5.74 4.16 -3.19
N ILE A 172 5.52 3.51 -2.04
CA ILE A 172 6.19 3.79 -0.76
C ILE A 172 7.09 2.61 -0.43
N VAL A 173 8.40 2.87 -0.33
CA VAL A 173 9.42 1.87 -0.05
C VAL A 173 9.98 2.08 1.34
N THR A 174 9.99 1.03 2.16
CA THR A 174 10.59 1.09 3.49
C THR A 174 12.10 0.89 3.43
N ARG A 175 12.83 1.45 4.39
CA ARG A 175 14.14 0.91 4.76
C ARG A 175 13.97 -0.49 5.34
N PRO A 176 15.03 -1.31 5.45
CA PRO A 176 14.94 -2.57 6.16
C PRO A 176 14.32 -2.38 7.54
N ILE A 177 13.26 -3.14 7.82
CA ILE A 177 12.55 -3.14 9.10
C ILE A 177 13.22 -4.19 9.97
N GLU A 178 13.97 -3.75 10.95
CA GLU A 178 14.73 -4.56 11.89
C GLU A 178 14.12 -4.44 13.30
N GLY A 179 14.44 -5.39 14.18
CA GLY A 179 14.01 -5.37 15.58
C GLY A 179 12.54 -5.73 15.80
N ALA A 180 11.84 -6.22 14.79
CA ALA A 180 10.46 -6.68 14.94
C ALA A 180 10.37 -8.06 15.62
N GLY A 181 11.41 -8.90 15.49
CA GLY A 181 11.49 -10.21 16.11
C GLY A 181 10.26 -11.09 15.84
N GLU A 182 9.72 -11.71 16.88
CA GLU A 182 8.49 -12.51 16.82
C GLU A 182 7.24 -11.72 16.40
N ARG A 183 7.30 -10.38 16.43
CA ARG A 183 6.18 -9.51 16.03
C ARG A 183 6.24 -9.08 14.57
N ALA A 184 7.20 -9.56 13.78
CA ALA A 184 7.36 -9.17 12.38
C ALA A 184 6.06 -9.29 11.54
N PRO A 185 5.25 -10.36 11.65
CA PRO A 185 3.96 -10.46 10.97
C PRO A 185 2.98 -9.37 11.36
N GLU A 186 2.92 -9.04 12.65
CA GLU A 186 2.05 -7.99 13.20
C GLU A 186 2.50 -6.60 12.73
N VAL A 187 3.79 -6.32 12.80
CA VAL A 187 4.39 -5.05 12.35
C VAL A 187 4.08 -4.81 10.87
N ALA A 188 4.26 -5.83 10.02
CA ALA A 188 3.96 -5.73 8.60
C ALA A 188 2.49 -5.39 8.32
N ALA A 189 1.56 -6.09 8.96
CA ALA A 189 0.13 -5.85 8.82
C ALA A 189 -0.27 -4.46 9.35
N ALA A 190 0.23 -4.07 10.53
CA ALA A 190 -0.03 -2.77 11.15
C ALA A 190 0.49 -1.62 10.29
N TYR A 191 1.65 -1.79 9.66
CA TYR A 191 2.22 -0.78 8.76
C TYR A 191 1.32 -0.53 7.54
N VAL A 192 0.95 -1.57 6.82
CA VAL A 192 0.08 -1.42 5.63
C VAL A 192 -1.30 -0.88 6.02
N GLN A 193 -1.82 -1.29 7.19
CA GLN A 193 -3.07 -0.73 7.72
C GLN A 193 -2.94 0.76 8.04
N ALA A 194 -1.84 1.18 8.67
CA ALA A 194 -1.59 2.58 8.97
C ALA A 194 -1.51 3.43 7.70
N LEU A 195 -0.83 2.95 6.66
CA LEU A 195 -0.79 3.62 5.36
C LEU A 195 -2.19 3.76 4.75
N ARG A 196 -2.99 2.69 4.72
CA ARG A 196 -4.36 2.75 4.23
C ARG A 196 -5.19 3.80 4.96
N ASP A 197 -5.09 3.84 6.27
CA ASP A 197 -5.82 4.80 7.10
C ASP A 197 -5.36 6.24 6.81
N ILE A 198 -4.06 6.45 6.59
CA ILE A 198 -3.49 7.75 6.18
C ILE A 198 -4.05 8.16 4.82
N PHE A 199 -4.02 7.29 3.79
CA PHE A 199 -4.54 7.62 2.45
C PHE A 199 -6.01 8.03 2.47
N ARG A 200 -6.81 7.37 3.29
CA ARG A 200 -8.23 7.70 3.49
C ARG A 200 -8.43 9.01 4.24
N ALA A 201 -7.63 9.28 5.27
CA ALA A 201 -7.69 10.53 6.02
C ALA A 201 -7.30 11.73 5.15
N LEU A 202 -6.32 11.56 4.26
CA LEU A 202 -5.90 12.57 3.30
C LEU A 202 -6.87 12.76 2.12
N ASP A 203 -7.84 11.85 1.96
CA ASP A 203 -8.76 11.78 0.80
C ASP A 203 -8.02 11.70 -0.56
N VAL A 204 -6.88 11.02 -0.57
CA VAL A 204 -6.06 10.85 -1.78
C VAL A 204 -6.36 9.56 -2.54
N SER A 205 -7.04 8.59 -1.90
CA SER A 205 -7.43 7.30 -2.46
C SER A 205 -8.62 6.70 -1.70
N GLU A 206 -9.43 5.88 -2.38
CA GLU A 206 -10.40 5.02 -1.69
C GLU A 206 -9.69 3.97 -0.81
N ALA A 207 -8.46 3.65 -1.14
CA ALA A 207 -7.58 2.72 -0.44
C ALA A 207 -8.26 1.38 -0.11
N ARG A 208 -8.88 0.78 -1.14
CA ARG A 208 -9.54 -0.54 -1.05
C ARG A 208 -8.62 -1.60 -1.61
N MET A 209 -8.12 -2.48 -0.73
CA MET A 209 -7.25 -3.60 -1.12
C MET A 209 -8.00 -4.58 -2.04
N GLU A 210 -9.27 -4.85 -1.77
CA GLU A 210 -10.12 -5.73 -2.56
C GLU A 210 -10.39 -5.24 -4.00
N ARG A 211 -10.11 -3.96 -4.28
CA ARG A 211 -10.17 -3.36 -5.63
C ARG A 211 -8.80 -3.19 -6.27
N GLY A 212 -7.73 -3.54 -5.55
CA GLY A 212 -6.36 -3.32 -5.99
C GLY A 212 -5.87 -1.87 -5.88
N ASN A 213 -6.64 -0.96 -5.24
CA ASN A 213 -6.20 0.43 -5.04
C ASN A 213 -5.00 0.54 -4.09
N VAL A 214 -4.77 -0.45 -3.24
CA VAL A 214 -3.57 -0.60 -2.41
C VAL A 214 -3.07 -2.01 -2.58
N ARG A 215 -1.81 -2.16 -2.91
CA ARG A 215 -1.10 -3.43 -3.07
C ARG A 215 0.16 -3.38 -2.23
N ALA A 216 0.53 -4.51 -1.64
CA ALA A 216 1.77 -4.63 -0.87
C ALA A 216 2.60 -5.80 -1.41
N ASP A 217 3.87 -5.53 -1.65
CA ASP A 217 4.89 -6.51 -1.94
C ASP A 217 5.81 -6.61 -0.70
N ILE A 218 6.02 -7.83 -0.20
CA ILE A 218 6.68 -8.06 1.09
C ILE A 218 7.95 -8.84 0.86
N ASN A 219 9.06 -8.25 1.22
CA ASN A 219 10.36 -8.90 1.26
C ASN A 219 10.61 -9.42 2.68
N VAL A 220 11.01 -10.69 2.79
CA VAL A 220 11.38 -11.32 4.06
C VAL A 220 12.76 -11.95 3.92
N SER A 221 13.64 -11.69 4.88
CA SER A 221 14.91 -12.40 5.04
C SER A 221 15.14 -12.74 6.50
N LEU A 222 15.86 -13.82 6.74
CA LEU A 222 16.29 -14.24 8.08
C LEU A 222 17.81 -14.15 8.20
N ARG A 223 18.28 -13.74 9.37
CA ARG A 223 19.69 -13.78 9.76
C ARG A 223 19.86 -14.43 11.13
N PRO A 224 21.03 -14.99 11.47
CA PRO A 224 21.23 -15.67 12.76
C PRO A 224 21.03 -14.75 13.97
N THR A 225 21.55 -13.53 13.91
CA THR A 225 21.42 -12.52 14.99
C THR A 225 21.27 -11.13 14.39
N PRO A 226 20.81 -10.13 15.15
CA PRO A 226 20.71 -8.73 14.67
C PRO A 226 22.03 -8.13 14.16
N GLU A 227 23.16 -8.61 14.63
CA GLU A 227 24.49 -8.13 14.23
C GLU A 227 25.02 -8.85 12.97
N SER A 228 24.37 -9.92 12.55
CA SER A 228 24.74 -10.67 11.34
C SER A 228 24.39 -9.87 10.07
N PRO A 229 25.12 -10.06 8.97
CA PRO A 229 24.72 -9.52 7.67
C PRO A 229 23.32 -9.93 7.29
N LEU A 230 22.65 -9.11 6.48
CA LEU A 230 21.32 -9.41 5.96
C LEU A 230 21.34 -10.75 5.20
N GLY A 231 20.30 -11.56 5.44
CA GLY A 231 20.08 -12.80 4.68
C GLY A 231 19.54 -12.53 3.28
N THR A 232 19.50 -13.59 2.47
CA THR A 232 18.86 -13.53 1.14
C THR A 232 17.35 -13.34 1.31
N ARG A 233 16.81 -12.31 0.66
CA ARG A 233 15.37 -12.00 0.72
C ARG A 233 14.57 -12.80 -0.31
N THR A 234 13.35 -13.13 0.04
CA THR A 234 12.30 -13.53 -0.89
C THR A 234 11.21 -12.47 -0.93
N GLU A 235 10.63 -12.23 -2.10
CA GLU A 235 9.59 -11.25 -2.31
C GLU A 235 8.23 -11.94 -2.50
N THR A 236 7.27 -11.68 -1.62
CA THR A 236 5.89 -12.17 -1.79
C THR A 236 5.03 -11.06 -2.36
N LYS A 237 4.48 -11.31 -3.57
CA LYS A 237 3.72 -10.31 -4.32
C LYS A 237 2.22 -10.41 -4.14
N ASN A 238 1.56 -9.25 -4.32
CA ASN A 238 0.11 -9.12 -4.46
C ASN A 238 -0.68 -9.68 -3.27
N VAL A 239 -0.24 -9.39 -2.06
CA VAL A 239 -1.01 -9.75 -0.87
C VAL A 239 -2.13 -8.71 -0.65
N ASN A 240 -3.39 -9.15 -0.73
CA ASN A 240 -4.55 -8.27 -0.85
C ASN A 240 -5.36 -8.13 0.46
N SER A 241 -4.81 -8.56 1.59
CA SER A 241 -5.46 -8.42 2.89
C SER A 241 -4.44 -8.30 4.02
N PHE A 242 -4.78 -7.60 5.11
CA PHE A 242 -3.89 -7.46 6.28
C PHE A 242 -3.60 -8.82 6.94
N ARG A 243 -4.62 -9.68 7.00
CA ARG A 243 -4.44 -11.05 7.48
C ARG A 243 -3.49 -11.83 6.58
N GLY A 244 -3.63 -11.67 5.26
CA GLY A 244 -2.74 -12.27 4.28
C GLY A 244 -1.31 -11.80 4.45
N ILE A 245 -1.08 -10.49 4.70
CA ILE A 245 0.25 -9.92 4.96
C ILE A 245 0.90 -10.62 6.17
N ALA A 246 0.21 -10.68 7.31
CA ALA A 246 0.74 -11.35 8.49
C ALA A 246 1.00 -12.84 8.25
N SER A 247 0.09 -13.52 7.54
CA SER A 247 0.24 -14.96 7.22
C SER A 247 1.41 -15.21 6.28
N ALA A 248 1.61 -14.38 5.26
CA ALA A 248 2.72 -14.49 4.32
C ALA A 248 4.08 -14.32 5.01
N VAL A 249 4.21 -13.30 5.89
CA VAL A 249 5.44 -13.10 6.68
C VAL A 249 5.70 -14.28 7.59
N ARG A 250 4.69 -14.75 8.32
CA ARG A 250 4.79 -15.92 9.21
C ARG A 250 5.25 -17.15 8.43
N TYR A 251 4.62 -17.44 7.31
CA TYR A 251 4.96 -18.60 6.49
C TYR A 251 6.39 -18.53 5.96
N GLU A 252 6.82 -17.37 5.45
CA GLU A 252 8.18 -17.18 4.95
C GLU A 252 9.23 -17.31 6.05
N MET A 253 8.97 -16.81 7.26
CA MET A 253 9.84 -17.01 8.41
C MET A 253 10.01 -18.49 8.74
N GLN A 254 8.91 -19.26 8.81
CA GLN A 254 8.94 -20.69 9.10
C GLN A 254 9.68 -21.48 8.01
N ARG A 255 9.38 -21.18 6.73
CA ARG A 255 9.99 -21.84 5.57
C ARG A 255 11.49 -21.59 5.49
N GLN A 256 11.91 -20.31 5.59
CA GLN A 256 13.33 -19.95 5.54
C GLN A 256 14.08 -20.52 6.72
N ALA A 257 13.53 -20.47 7.92
CA ALA A 257 14.14 -21.04 9.13
C ALA A 257 14.38 -22.55 8.99
N GLN A 258 13.42 -23.30 8.40
CA GLN A 258 13.60 -24.72 8.13
C GLN A 258 14.76 -24.98 7.16
N ILE A 259 14.76 -24.28 6.02
CA ILE A 259 15.82 -24.44 5.01
C ILE A 259 17.21 -24.13 5.58
N LEU A 260 17.34 -23.02 6.31
CA LEU A 260 18.62 -22.61 6.91
C LEU A 260 19.08 -23.60 7.99
N THR A 261 18.15 -24.16 8.75
CA THR A 261 18.46 -25.15 9.79
C THR A 261 18.96 -26.46 9.18
N ASP A 262 18.39 -26.87 8.05
CA ASP A 262 18.80 -28.07 7.32
C ASP A 262 20.12 -27.87 6.54
N GLY A 263 20.77 -26.71 6.67
CA GLY A 263 22.01 -26.36 5.97
C GLY A 263 21.82 -25.98 4.50
N GLY A 264 20.58 -25.71 4.10
CA GLY A 264 20.24 -25.22 2.77
C GLY A 264 20.51 -23.72 2.64
N THR A 265 20.24 -23.18 1.43
CA THR A 265 20.38 -21.75 1.10
C THR A 265 19.06 -21.21 0.58
N ILE A 266 18.79 -19.94 0.92
CA ILE A 266 17.62 -19.23 0.39
C ILE A 266 17.97 -18.69 -0.99
N LEU A 267 17.12 -18.96 -1.97
CA LEU A 267 17.22 -18.37 -3.31
C LEU A 267 16.46 -17.05 -3.34
N GLN A 268 17.03 -16.06 -4.01
CA GLN A 268 16.33 -14.79 -4.25
C GLN A 268 15.27 -15.02 -5.33
N GLU A 269 14.04 -15.07 -4.92
CA GLU A 269 12.91 -15.37 -5.79
C GLU A 269 11.67 -14.52 -5.47
N THR A 270 10.81 -14.36 -6.47
CA THR A 270 9.44 -13.89 -6.25
C THR A 270 8.57 -15.07 -5.88
N ARG A 271 7.71 -14.89 -4.88
CA ARG A 271 6.78 -15.91 -4.39
C ARG A 271 5.34 -15.42 -4.54
N HIS A 272 4.43 -16.36 -4.70
CA HIS A 272 2.99 -16.10 -4.78
C HIS A 272 2.31 -16.56 -3.50
N TYR A 273 1.55 -15.68 -2.87
CA TYR A 273 0.75 -16.00 -1.70
C TYR A 273 -0.56 -16.69 -2.10
N HIS A 274 -0.95 -17.70 -1.33
CA HIS A 274 -2.20 -18.45 -1.46
C HIS A 274 -3.09 -18.15 -0.26
N GLU A 275 -4.21 -17.47 -0.51
CA GLU A 275 -5.12 -17.04 0.58
C GLU A 275 -5.88 -18.20 1.21
N GLU A 276 -6.06 -19.32 0.48
CA GLU A 276 -6.81 -20.48 0.93
C GLU A 276 -6.14 -21.23 2.09
N ASP A 277 -4.82 -21.35 2.06
CA ASP A 277 -4.03 -22.10 3.05
C ASP A 277 -2.94 -21.26 3.73
N GLY A 278 -2.78 -20.00 3.35
CA GLY A 278 -1.78 -19.09 3.90
C GLY A 278 -0.35 -19.40 3.48
N SER A 279 -0.15 -20.28 2.50
CA SER A 279 1.17 -20.67 2.01
C SER A 279 1.71 -19.73 0.94
N THR A 280 3.00 -19.88 0.62
CA THR A 280 3.60 -19.26 -0.56
C THR A 280 4.19 -20.33 -1.48
N SER A 281 4.15 -20.10 -2.78
CA SER A 281 4.82 -20.96 -3.77
C SER A 281 5.85 -20.18 -4.56
N SER A 282 6.92 -20.87 -5.00
CA SER A 282 7.93 -20.28 -5.86
C SER A 282 7.29 -19.77 -7.15
N GLY A 283 7.63 -18.56 -7.50
CA GLY A 283 7.31 -17.95 -8.76
C GLY A 283 8.51 -18.04 -9.73
N ARG A 284 8.85 -16.92 -10.32
CA ARG A 284 10.02 -16.79 -11.19
C ARG A 284 11.27 -16.57 -10.32
N GLU A 285 12.34 -17.33 -10.58
CA GLU A 285 13.65 -16.98 -10.04
C GLU A 285 14.02 -15.57 -10.54
N LYS A 286 14.39 -14.68 -9.64
CA LYS A 286 15.05 -13.43 -10.03
C LYS A 286 16.49 -13.79 -10.44
N SER A 287 16.69 -13.98 -11.75
CA SER A 287 18.02 -13.76 -12.32
C SER A 287 18.43 -12.33 -12.00
N ASP A 288 19.69 -12.12 -11.64
CA ASP A 288 20.32 -10.83 -11.26
C ASP A 288 19.57 -9.61 -11.78
N SER A 289 19.43 -8.59 -10.91
CA SER A 289 18.61 -7.39 -11.10
C SER A 289 18.32 -7.07 -12.58
N GLU A 290 17.08 -7.24 -13.01
CA GLU A 290 16.71 -6.87 -14.39
C GLU A 290 17.23 -5.46 -14.62
N ASP A 291 18.16 -5.32 -15.55
CA ASP A 291 18.68 -4.00 -15.93
C ASP A 291 17.58 -3.28 -16.71
N TYR A 292 16.77 -2.51 -15.99
CA TYR A 292 15.72 -1.69 -16.58
C TYR A 292 16.26 -0.52 -17.40
N ARG A 293 17.58 -0.33 -17.46
CA ARG A 293 18.20 0.74 -18.23
C ARG A 293 17.50 2.09 -18.01
N TYR A 294 17.36 2.46 -16.73
CA TYR A 294 16.75 3.74 -16.37
C TYR A 294 17.47 4.92 -17.05
N PHE A 295 16.68 5.84 -17.58
CA PHE A 295 17.16 7.15 -17.98
C PHE A 295 16.07 8.20 -17.77
N PRO A 296 16.42 9.50 -17.64
CA PRO A 296 15.45 10.55 -17.44
C PRO A 296 14.41 10.60 -18.55
N GLU A 297 13.12 10.78 -18.18
CA GLU A 297 12.04 10.93 -19.15
C GLU A 297 12.19 12.27 -19.89
N PRO A 298 12.55 12.27 -21.20
CA PRO A 298 12.87 13.50 -21.92
C PRO A 298 11.64 14.35 -22.25
N ASP A 299 10.44 13.74 -22.26
CA ASP A 299 9.20 14.41 -22.63
C ASP A 299 8.50 15.08 -21.43
N LEU A 300 9.04 14.94 -20.23
CA LEU A 300 8.53 15.57 -19.01
C LEU A 300 9.57 16.55 -18.44
N VAL A 301 9.12 17.76 -18.13
CA VAL A 301 9.94 18.71 -17.41
C VAL A 301 10.09 18.28 -15.94
N PRO A 302 11.24 18.55 -15.30
CA PRO A 302 11.42 18.30 -13.87
C PRO A 302 10.38 19.07 -13.03
N ILE A 303 10.00 18.46 -11.90
CA ILE A 303 9.09 19.08 -10.94
C ILE A 303 9.92 19.77 -9.87
N ARG A 304 9.55 21.02 -9.57
CA ARG A 304 10.14 21.82 -8.49
C ARG A 304 9.02 22.33 -7.61
N PRO A 305 8.64 21.61 -6.55
CA PRO A 305 7.61 22.08 -5.65
C PRO A 305 8.01 23.41 -5.01
N ASP A 306 7.14 24.41 -5.11
CA ASP A 306 7.35 25.67 -4.40
C ASP A 306 7.27 25.45 -2.89
N ARG A 307 8.22 25.99 -2.14
CA ARG A 307 8.27 25.82 -0.67
C ARG A 307 7.01 26.36 0.01
N ALA A 308 6.48 27.50 -0.44
CA ALA A 308 5.28 28.07 0.13
C ALA A 308 4.07 27.15 -0.11
N TRP A 309 3.97 26.55 -1.30
CA TRP A 309 2.94 25.56 -1.59
C TRP A 309 3.08 24.30 -0.74
N VAL A 310 4.29 23.80 -0.54
CA VAL A 310 4.54 22.64 0.34
C VAL A 310 4.08 22.94 1.78
N GLU A 311 4.39 24.14 2.31
CA GLU A 311 3.95 24.55 3.65
C GLU A 311 2.43 24.77 3.74
N GLU A 312 1.80 25.27 2.69
CA GLU A 312 0.33 25.34 2.59
C GLU A 312 -0.28 23.95 2.65
N LEU A 313 0.26 22.99 1.90
CA LEU A 313 -0.19 21.60 1.93
C LEU A 313 0.03 20.98 3.32
N ARG A 314 1.17 21.23 3.96
CA ARG A 314 1.47 20.78 5.32
C ARG A 314 0.42 21.31 6.32
N ALA A 315 0.10 22.59 6.25
CA ALA A 315 -0.90 23.21 7.11
C ALA A 315 -2.32 22.69 6.86
N SER A 316 -2.59 22.17 5.68
CA SER A 316 -3.89 21.61 5.30
C SER A 316 -4.08 20.13 5.70
N LEU A 317 -3.03 19.46 6.19
CA LEU A 317 -3.13 18.06 6.58
C LEU A 317 -4.12 17.90 7.75
N PRO A 318 -5.00 16.89 7.69
CA PRO A 318 -5.83 16.54 8.84
C PRO A 318 -4.97 15.92 9.95
N GLU A 319 -5.52 15.88 11.15
CA GLU A 319 -4.91 15.06 12.21
C GLU A 319 -4.81 13.61 11.75
N LEU A 320 -3.60 13.04 11.82
CA LEU A 320 -3.34 11.70 11.33
C LEU A 320 -4.02 10.62 12.18
N PRO A 321 -4.43 9.49 11.60
CA PRO A 321 -5.28 8.51 12.26
C PRO A 321 -4.73 7.97 13.60
N VAL A 322 -3.43 7.69 13.68
CA VAL A 322 -2.81 7.18 14.93
C VAL A 322 -2.86 8.24 16.03
N ALA A 323 -2.48 9.48 15.72
CA ALA A 323 -2.52 10.58 16.66
C ALA A 323 -3.96 10.85 17.12
N LYS A 324 -4.90 10.91 16.18
CA LYS A 324 -6.33 11.09 16.44
C LYS A 324 -6.89 10.00 17.38
N ARG A 325 -6.60 8.72 17.09
CA ARG A 325 -7.05 7.61 17.94
C ARG A 325 -6.52 7.73 19.36
N ARG A 326 -5.24 8.04 19.52
CA ARG A 326 -4.61 8.21 20.84
C ARG A 326 -5.19 9.38 21.61
N ARG A 327 -5.38 10.53 20.96
CA ARG A 327 -6.01 11.70 21.56
C ARG A 327 -7.43 11.37 22.02
N LEU A 328 -8.27 10.85 21.14
CA LEU A 328 -9.66 10.54 21.43
C LEU A 328 -9.80 9.46 22.52
N ARG A 329 -8.93 8.45 22.49
CA ARG A 329 -8.90 7.43 23.57
C ARG A 329 -8.63 8.08 24.94
N SER A 330 -7.67 8.99 25.00
CA SER A 330 -7.33 9.71 26.24
C SER A 330 -8.46 10.65 26.67
N GLU A 331 -9.03 11.42 25.74
CA GLU A 331 -10.10 12.38 26.02
C GLU A 331 -11.42 11.71 26.44
N TRP A 332 -11.76 10.58 25.81
CA TRP A 332 -13.01 9.87 26.07
C TRP A 332 -12.92 8.83 27.18
N GLY A 333 -11.70 8.49 27.62
CA GLY A 333 -11.48 7.47 28.64
C GLY A 333 -11.82 6.06 28.19
N TYR A 334 -11.80 5.78 26.87
CA TYR A 334 -12.07 4.45 26.35
C TYR A 334 -10.92 3.49 26.66
N ALA A 335 -11.26 2.24 27.03
CA ALA A 335 -10.29 1.16 27.07
C ALA A 335 -9.81 0.83 25.65
N ASP A 336 -8.63 0.21 25.52
CA ASP A 336 -8.03 -0.16 24.23
C ASP A 336 -8.96 -1.02 23.37
N MET A 337 -9.63 -2.01 23.99
CA MET A 337 -10.60 -2.85 23.32
C MET A 337 -11.80 -2.06 22.81
N GLU A 338 -12.31 -1.11 23.59
CA GLU A 338 -13.45 -0.28 23.20
C GLU A 338 -13.12 0.64 22.02
N MET A 339 -11.93 1.23 22.02
CA MET A 339 -11.47 2.05 20.89
C MET A 339 -11.27 1.20 19.64
N ARG A 340 -10.69 0.00 19.76
CA ARG A 340 -10.53 -0.96 18.67
C ARG A 340 -11.88 -1.38 18.06
N ASP A 341 -12.87 -1.70 18.89
CA ASP A 341 -14.22 -2.02 18.42
C ASP A 341 -14.85 -0.88 17.62
N VAL A 342 -14.70 0.35 18.10
CA VAL A 342 -15.20 1.57 17.44
C VAL A 342 -14.53 1.75 16.06
N ILE A 343 -13.21 1.55 16.00
CA ILE A 343 -12.43 1.67 14.75
C ILE A 343 -12.83 0.59 13.75
N ASN A 344 -12.87 -0.67 14.20
CA ASN A 344 -13.23 -1.81 13.36
C ASN A 344 -14.65 -1.70 12.81
N ALA A 345 -15.54 -1.11 13.58
CA ALA A 345 -16.91 -0.82 13.14
C ALA A 345 -16.99 0.39 12.18
N GLY A 346 -15.93 1.18 12.02
CA GLY A 346 -15.94 2.43 11.23
C GLY A 346 -16.77 3.54 11.87
N ALA A 347 -16.93 3.51 13.18
CA ALA A 347 -17.83 4.41 13.91
C ALA A 347 -17.12 5.64 14.50
N LEU A 348 -15.78 5.72 14.43
CA LEU A 348 -14.99 6.73 15.12
C LEU A 348 -15.40 8.17 14.79
N GLU A 349 -15.52 8.50 13.51
CA GLU A 349 -15.89 9.84 13.05
C GLU A 349 -17.33 10.22 13.46
N LEU A 350 -18.24 9.25 13.46
CA LEU A 350 -19.63 9.47 13.83
C LEU A 350 -19.79 9.71 15.33
N ILE A 351 -19.02 8.95 16.12
CA ILE A 351 -18.95 9.15 17.58
C ILE A 351 -18.32 10.51 17.88
N GLU A 352 -17.21 10.87 17.23
CA GLU A 352 -16.55 12.16 17.40
C GLU A 352 -17.51 13.32 17.10
N ALA A 353 -18.22 13.27 15.98
CA ALA A 353 -19.23 14.28 15.62
C ALA A 353 -20.37 14.35 16.66
N THR A 354 -20.79 13.22 17.21
CA THR A 354 -21.84 13.14 18.22
C THR A 354 -21.36 13.74 19.55
N VAL A 355 -20.12 13.48 19.94
CA VAL A 355 -19.50 14.06 21.14
C VAL A 355 -19.30 15.58 20.98
N ALA A 356 -18.84 16.00 19.80
CA ALA A 356 -18.70 17.42 19.48
C ALA A 356 -20.05 18.17 19.52
N ALA A 357 -21.18 17.48 19.26
CA ALA A 357 -22.53 18.01 19.42
C ALA A 357 -23.05 18.03 20.88
N GLY A 358 -22.21 17.66 21.86
CA GLY A 358 -22.51 17.73 23.29
C GLY A 358 -22.97 16.42 23.93
N CYS A 359 -22.87 15.29 23.25
CA CYS A 359 -23.16 14.01 23.84
C CYS A 359 -21.98 13.49 24.65
N ASP A 360 -22.26 12.83 25.78
CA ASP A 360 -21.25 12.11 26.55
C ASP A 360 -20.61 10.98 25.71
N PRO A 361 -19.26 10.81 25.73
CA PRO A 361 -18.58 9.81 24.91
C PRO A 361 -19.06 8.36 25.11
N ALA A 362 -19.29 7.94 26.38
CA ALA A 362 -19.76 6.59 26.68
C ALA A 362 -21.17 6.36 26.12
N SER A 363 -22.05 7.35 26.23
CA SER A 363 -23.39 7.36 25.66
C SER A 363 -23.37 7.33 24.12
N ALA A 364 -22.54 8.14 23.49
CA ALA A 364 -22.37 8.16 22.05
C ALA A 364 -21.92 6.77 21.54
N ARG A 365 -20.89 6.17 22.15
CA ARG A 365 -20.45 4.82 21.83
C ARG A 365 -21.56 3.79 21.97
N LYS A 366 -22.28 3.78 23.09
CA LYS A 366 -23.40 2.85 23.36
C LYS A 366 -24.47 2.92 22.26
N TRP A 367 -24.83 4.12 21.82
CA TRP A 367 -25.82 4.31 20.77
C TRP A 367 -25.32 3.83 19.41
N TRP A 368 -24.13 4.27 19.00
CA TRP A 368 -23.57 3.92 17.69
C TRP A 368 -23.23 2.44 17.56
N MET A 369 -22.61 1.85 18.57
CA MET A 369 -22.20 0.44 18.55
C MET A 369 -23.36 -0.53 18.86
N GLY A 370 -24.41 -0.06 19.53
CA GLY A 370 -25.56 -0.85 19.92
C GLY A 370 -26.78 -0.61 19.03
N GLU A 371 -27.65 0.31 19.45
CA GLU A 371 -29.00 0.49 18.88
C GLU A 371 -28.99 0.91 17.41
N ILE A 372 -28.13 1.85 17.03
CA ILE A 372 -28.05 2.30 15.62
C ILE A 372 -27.53 1.19 14.72
N SER A 373 -26.51 0.43 15.18
CA SER A 373 -25.99 -0.72 14.44
C SER A 373 -27.05 -1.82 14.29
N ARG A 374 -27.86 -2.08 15.31
CA ARG A 374 -28.97 -3.03 15.24
C ARG A 374 -30.02 -2.59 14.21
N ARG A 375 -30.47 -1.34 14.27
CA ARG A 375 -31.45 -0.80 13.31
C ARG A 375 -30.95 -0.77 11.88
N ALA A 376 -29.67 -0.45 11.67
CA ALA A 376 -29.09 -0.48 10.34
C ALA A 376 -29.06 -1.89 9.76
N LYS A 377 -28.74 -2.89 10.58
CA LYS A 377 -28.79 -4.32 10.19
C LYS A 377 -30.19 -4.78 9.82
N GLU A 378 -31.21 -4.39 10.62
CA GLU A 378 -32.61 -4.74 10.37
C GLU A 378 -33.17 -4.11 9.07
N ARG A 379 -32.60 -2.98 8.64
CA ARG A 379 -33.01 -2.27 7.42
C ARG A 379 -32.15 -2.58 6.21
N GLU A 380 -31.20 -3.52 6.30
CA GLU A 380 -30.21 -3.83 5.26
C GLU A 380 -29.42 -2.61 4.74
N VAL A 381 -29.30 -1.57 5.58
CA VAL A 381 -28.60 -0.33 5.25
C VAL A 381 -27.16 -0.42 5.77
N SER A 382 -26.22 0.08 5.01
CA SER A 382 -24.81 0.20 5.48
C SER A 382 -24.76 1.02 6.77
N ARG A 383 -24.19 0.47 7.84
CA ARG A 383 -24.19 1.01 9.21
C ARG A 383 -23.58 2.41 9.31
N PHE A 384 -22.63 2.72 8.45
CA PHE A 384 -21.74 3.87 8.58
C PHE A 384 -21.47 4.60 7.24
N ARG A 385 -22.43 4.59 6.30
CA ARG A 385 -22.39 5.53 5.18
C ARG A 385 -22.69 6.92 5.72
N ARG A 386 -21.79 7.89 5.49
CA ARG A 386 -22.11 9.32 5.62
C ARG A 386 -23.39 9.58 4.81
N PRO A 387 -24.49 10.06 5.41
CA PRO A 387 -25.57 10.58 4.62
C PRO A 387 -24.98 11.73 3.80
N SER A 388 -25.21 11.71 2.49
CA SER A 388 -24.90 12.85 1.63
C SER A 388 -25.90 13.97 1.95
N PHE A 389 -25.73 14.62 3.08
CA PHE A 389 -26.42 15.87 3.37
C PHE A 389 -25.77 16.96 2.52
N ARG A 390 -26.36 17.23 1.35
CA ARG A 390 -26.22 18.54 0.75
C ARG A 390 -27.04 19.51 1.63
N LEU A 391 -26.33 20.31 2.41
CA LEU A 391 -26.91 21.54 2.96
C LEU A 391 -27.39 22.38 1.75
N ARG A 392 -28.68 22.61 1.65
CA ARG A 392 -29.25 23.65 0.78
C ARG A 392 -29.00 25.00 1.43
#